data_263efff5535b42930f83df50c3d00cfc
#
_entry.id   263efff5535b42930f83df50c3d00cfc
#
_cell.length_a   1.000
_cell.length_b   1.000
_cell.length_c   1.000
_cell.angle_alpha   90.00
_cell.angle_beta   90.00
_cell.angle_gamma   90.00
#
_symmetry.space_group_name_H-M   'P 1'
#
loop_
_entity.id
_entity.type
_entity.pdbx_description
1 polymer ?
#
loop_
_entity_poly.entity_id
_entity_poly.type
_entity_poly.pdbx_seq_one_letter_code
_entity_poly.pdbx_strand_id
1 'polypeptide(L)'
;MLKTALKTAVQEQLLPEDTLQAKWDFAQQAGYEAIELRGKGDFHFASRREELRQAHKDGVVMPTVCVDMLHFLGAFDEELRRDAVAQMKSQLTVIAEIGGVGAQTPASYGMFSRRLPPFEPPRTEEEDREVLLAGLTELGEHARREGVTLFLEPLNRYEDHMVNRLDQAADLIRAVGLDSVRIGIDSYHMNIEEPDPAAAIVAHADVIGHAQVSDSNRFQPGAGHLDWPAWLGALHTVGYDGHLALECRLTGDPVQAVRSVPAFLKRSGA
;
A
#
# COMPACT_ATOMS: atom_id res chain seq x y z
N MET A 1 26.22 13.77 0.88
CA MET A 1 25.40 13.44 -0.31
C MET A 1 24.17 14.32 -0.29
N LEU A 2 23.78 14.92 -1.41
CA LEU A 2 22.48 15.58 -1.53
C LEU A 2 21.41 14.48 -1.39
N LYS A 3 20.47 14.65 -0.46
CA LYS A 3 19.34 13.73 -0.33
C LYS A 3 18.49 13.85 -1.60
N THR A 4 18.20 12.74 -2.26
CA THR A 4 17.23 12.72 -3.36
C THR A 4 15.84 13.02 -2.76
N ALA A 5 15.10 13.95 -3.34
CA ALA A 5 13.75 14.25 -2.88
C ALA A 5 12.85 13.00 -3.04
N LEU A 6 12.06 12.69 -2.02
CA LEU A 6 11.07 11.61 -2.08
C LEU A 6 9.92 12.06 -3.00
N LYS A 7 9.55 11.19 -3.92
CA LYS A 7 8.44 11.42 -4.86
C LYS A 7 7.09 11.24 -4.16
N THR A 8 6.08 11.95 -4.62
CA THR A 8 4.73 11.84 -4.04
C THR A 8 3.74 11.28 -5.04
N ALA A 9 2.84 10.41 -4.57
CA ALA A 9 1.69 9.93 -5.30
C ALA A 9 0.41 10.21 -4.50
N VAL A 10 -0.73 10.14 -5.16
CA VAL A 10 -2.05 10.30 -4.53
C VAL A 10 -2.98 9.19 -4.99
N GLN A 11 -3.74 8.62 -4.06
CA GLN A 11 -4.73 7.61 -4.42
C GLN A 11 -5.83 8.20 -5.32
N GLU A 12 -6.17 7.47 -6.35
CA GLU A 12 -7.13 7.83 -7.41
C GLU A 12 -8.47 8.33 -6.88
N GLN A 13 -8.98 7.72 -5.80
CA GLN A 13 -10.27 8.07 -5.20
C GLN A 13 -10.27 9.37 -4.39
N LEU A 14 -9.11 9.94 -4.11
CA LEU A 14 -8.98 11.23 -3.41
C LEU A 14 -9.06 12.42 -4.38
N LEU A 15 -8.97 12.15 -5.67
CA LEU A 15 -8.97 13.16 -6.71
C LEU A 15 -10.41 13.49 -7.14
N PRO A 16 -10.77 14.77 -7.27
CA PRO A 16 -12.16 15.20 -7.46
C PRO A 16 -12.68 14.99 -8.88
N GLU A 17 -11.79 14.70 -9.84
CA GLU A 17 -12.12 14.63 -11.26
C GLU A 17 -12.67 13.25 -11.66
N ASP A 18 -13.41 13.17 -12.77
CA ASP A 18 -14.07 11.94 -13.21
C ASP A 18 -13.20 11.06 -14.10
N THR A 19 -12.31 11.65 -14.93
CA THR A 19 -11.44 10.89 -15.83
C THR A 19 -10.02 10.80 -15.32
N LEU A 20 -9.31 9.71 -15.67
CA LEU A 20 -7.91 9.53 -15.26
C LEU A 20 -7.00 10.65 -15.75
N GLN A 21 -7.22 11.17 -16.97
CA GLN A 21 -6.44 12.30 -17.47
C GLN A 21 -6.68 13.57 -16.67
N ALA A 22 -7.93 13.90 -16.37
CA ALA A 22 -8.24 15.09 -15.55
C ALA A 22 -7.72 14.95 -14.11
N LYS A 23 -7.80 13.74 -13.54
CA LYS A 23 -7.16 13.42 -12.25
C LYS A 23 -5.66 13.64 -12.28
N TRP A 24 -4.99 13.23 -13.35
CA TRP A 24 -3.56 13.43 -13.54
C TRP A 24 -3.19 14.91 -13.66
N ASP A 25 -3.92 15.67 -14.45
CA ASP A 25 -3.73 17.11 -14.60
C ASP A 25 -3.88 17.83 -13.25
N PHE A 26 -4.90 17.45 -12.47
CA PHE A 26 -5.08 17.96 -11.10
C PHE A 26 -3.92 17.55 -10.18
N ALA A 27 -3.51 16.28 -10.19
CA ALA A 27 -2.44 15.77 -9.34
C ALA A 27 -1.12 16.51 -9.61
N GLN A 28 -0.76 16.71 -10.88
CA GLN A 28 0.43 17.47 -11.28
C GLN A 28 0.36 18.94 -10.81
N GLN A 29 -0.79 19.61 -10.98
CA GLN A 29 -1.00 20.98 -10.49
C GLN A 29 -0.90 21.07 -8.97
N ALA A 30 -1.26 20.01 -8.25
CA ALA A 30 -1.13 19.91 -6.79
C ALA A 30 0.30 19.58 -6.34
N GLY A 31 1.18 19.17 -7.27
CA GLY A 31 2.58 18.84 -6.98
C GLY A 31 2.86 17.36 -6.77
N TYR A 32 1.94 16.47 -7.13
CA TYR A 32 2.16 15.03 -7.16
C TYR A 32 2.84 14.58 -8.45
N GLU A 33 3.60 13.50 -8.35
CA GLU A 33 4.37 12.92 -9.46
C GLU A 33 3.78 11.61 -9.98
N ALA A 34 2.76 11.07 -9.29
CA ALA A 34 2.09 9.84 -9.68
C ALA A 34 0.67 9.73 -9.08
N ILE A 35 -0.12 8.81 -9.65
CA ILE A 35 -1.40 8.35 -9.10
C ILE A 35 -1.24 6.89 -8.65
N GLU A 36 -1.60 6.56 -7.40
CA GLU A 36 -1.81 5.19 -6.98
C GLU A 36 -3.23 4.78 -7.33
N LEU A 37 -3.37 3.70 -8.11
CA LEU A 37 -4.65 3.23 -8.61
C LEU A 37 -5.46 2.51 -7.53
N ARG A 38 -6.79 2.57 -7.63
CA ARG A 38 -7.70 1.80 -6.79
C ARG A 38 -7.99 0.44 -7.42
N GLY A 39 -7.50 -0.62 -6.80
CA GLY A 39 -7.65 -2.01 -7.20
C GLY A 39 -9.00 -2.61 -6.80
N LYS A 40 -10.11 -2.06 -7.34
CA LYS A 40 -11.46 -2.51 -7.00
C LYS A 40 -11.67 -3.97 -7.39
N GLY A 41 -12.24 -4.74 -6.45
CA GLY A 41 -12.49 -6.17 -6.54
C GLY A 41 -13.47 -6.60 -7.64
N ASP A 42 -13.85 -7.88 -7.63
CA ASP A 42 -14.70 -8.51 -8.64
C ASP A 42 -14.18 -8.33 -10.08
N PHE A 43 -12.85 -8.38 -10.23
CA PHE A 43 -12.16 -8.14 -11.51
C PHE A 43 -12.46 -6.79 -12.16
N HIS A 44 -13.06 -5.84 -11.43
CA HIS A 44 -13.36 -4.51 -11.96
C HIS A 44 -12.08 -3.79 -12.40
N PHE A 45 -10.96 -3.95 -11.65
CA PHE A 45 -9.69 -3.36 -12.06
C PHE A 45 -9.24 -3.85 -13.44
N ALA A 46 -9.37 -5.14 -13.71
CA ALA A 46 -9.05 -5.73 -15.02
C ALA A 46 -9.99 -5.24 -16.15
N SER A 47 -11.24 -4.92 -15.84
CA SER A 47 -12.17 -4.36 -16.84
C SER A 47 -11.76 -2.98 -17.31
N ARG A 48 -10.92 -2.25 -16.55
CA ARG A 48 -10.36 -0.93 -16.89
C ARG A 48 -9.12 -1.00 -17.80
N ARG A 49 -8.66 -2.19 -18.18
CA ARG A 49 -7.37 -2.40 -18.86
C ARG A 49 -7.14 -1.46 -20.04
N GLU A 50 -8.12 -1.26 -20.91
CA GLU A 50 -7.99 -0.37 -22.07
C GLU A 50 -7.91 1.12 -21.67
N GLU A 51 -8.69 1.54 -20.67
CA GLU A 51 -8.62 2.89 -20.09
C GLU A 51 -7.21 3.14 -19.53
N LEU A 52 -6.70 2.21 -18.72
CA LEU A 52 -5.40 2.31 -18.04
C LEU A 52 -4.24 2.33 -19.06
N ARG A 53 -4.31 1.48 -20.10
CA ARG A 53 -3.32 1.47 -21.19
C ARG A 53 -3.33 2.78 -21.98
N GLN A 54 -4.51 3.34 -22.23
CA GLN A 54 -4.59 4.62 -22.91
C GLN A 54 -4.02 5.74 -22.04
N ALA A 55 -4.40 5.81 -20.78
CA ALA A 55 -3.86 6.78 -19.82
C ALA A 55 -2.32 6.71 -19.72
N HIS A 56 -1.76 5.49 -19.66
CA HIS A 56 -0.30 5.29 -19.68
C HIS A 56 0.34 5.86 -20.98
N LYS A 57 -0.24 5.59 -22.15
CA LYS A 57 0.23 6.16 -23.42
C LYS A 57 0.16 7.68 -23.46
N ASP A 58 -0.82 8.26 -22.79
CA ASP A 58 -1.02 9.70 -22.68
C ASP A 58 -0.12 10.35 -21.60
N GLY A 59 0.74 9.53 -20.95
CA GLY A 59 1.76 10.00 -20.00
C GLY A 59 1.31 10.06 -18.55
N VAL A 60 0.18 9.44 -18.18
CA VAL A 60 -0.22 9.30 -16.78
C VAL A 60 0.71 8.32 -16.07
N VAL A 61 1.31 8.76 -14.96
CA VAL A 61 2.23 7.94 -14.15
C VAL A 61 1.44 7.21 -13.07
N MET A 62 1.38 5.88 -13.17
CA MET A 62 0.58 5.00 -12.31
C MET A 62 1.44 3.84 -11.78
N PRO A 63 2.32 4.09 -10.78
CA PRO A 63 3.30 3.09 -10.36
C PRO A 63 2.70 1.92 -9.60
N THR A 64 1.65 2.16 -8.82
CA THR A 64 1.11 1.16 -7.89
C THR A 64 -0.40 1.10 -7.91
N VAL A 65 -0.93 -0.04 -7.47
CA VAL A 65 -2.35 -0.24 -7.19
C VAL A 65 -2.51 -0.71 -5.74
N CYS A 66 -3.37 -0.05 -4.98
CA CYS A 66 -3.81 -0.48 -3.67
C CYS A 66 -5.15 -1.21 -3.79
N VAL A 67 -5.23 -2.42 -3.24
CA VAL A 67 -6.44 -3.26 -3.36
C VAL A 67 -7.64 -2.66 -2.62
N ASP A 68 -8.81 -2.86 -3.19
CA ASP A 68 -10.12 -2.57 -2.60
C ASP A 68 -11.03 -3.77 -2.88
N MET A 69 -10.83 -4.85 -2.11
CA MET A 69 -11.51 -6.14 -2.27
C MET A 69 -12.29 -6.49 -1.01
N LEU A 70 -13.21 -7.43 -1.11
CA LEU A 70 -14.05 -7.87 0.01
C LEU A 70 -13.38 -8.93 0.88
N HIS A 71 -12.42 -9.68 0.34
CA HIS A 71 -11.69 -10.73 1.03
C HIS A 71 -10.24 -10.78 0.55
N PHE A 72 -9.37 -11.37 1.36
CA PHE A 72 -7.93 -11.29 1.24
C PHE A 72 -7.29 -12.66 1.45
N LEU A 73 -5.96 -12.72 1.36
CA LEU A 73 -5.16 -13.94 1.47
C LEU A 73 -5.42 -14.74 2.75
N GLY A 74 -5.73 -14.06 3.84
CA GLY A 74 -6.03 -14.65 5.14
C GLY A 74 -7.48 -15.09 5.34
N ALA A 75 -8.37 -14.97 4.37
CA ALA A 75 -9.76 -15.40 4.52
C ALA A 75 -9.86 -16.82 5.07
N PHE A 76 -10.81 -17.08 5.97
CA PHE A 76 -10.96 -18.40 6.60
C PHE A 76 -11.54 -19.43 5.64
N ASP A 77 -12.40 -18.98 4.74
CA ASP A 77 -12.93 -19.79 3.66
C ASP A 77 -11.93 -19.97 2.52
N GLU A 78 -11.70 -21.21 2.08
CA GLU A 78 -10.72 -21.52 1.04
C GLU A 78 -11.13 -20.98 -0.34
N GLU A 79 -12.43 -20.96 -0.66
CA GLU A 79 -12.91 -20.43 -1.94
C GLU A 79 -12.68 -18.91 -1.99
N LEU A 80 -12.92 -18.20 -0.89
CA LEU A 80 -12.65 -16.77 -0.78
C LEU A 80 -11.14 -16.46 -0.88
N ARG A 81 -10.27 -17.32 -0.32
CA ARG A 81 -8.81 -17.18 -0.50
C ARG A 81 -8.38 -17.35 -1.95
N ARG A 82 -8.90 -18.39 -2.62
CA ARG A 82 -8.60 -18.63 -4.04
C ARG A 82 -9.06 -17.50 -4.92
N ASP A 83 -10.24 -16.95 -4.65
CA ASP A 83 -10.74 -15.78 -5.36
C ASP A 83 -9.86 -14.56 -5.11
N ALA A 84 -9.46 -14.27 -3.86
CA ALA A 84 -8.54 -13.19 -3.54
C ALA A 84 -7.21 -13.33 -4.32
N VAL A 85 -6.63 -14.53 -4.37
CA VAL A 85 -5.41 -14.81 -5.14
C VAL A 85 -5.63 -14.58 -6.64
N ALA A 86 -6.75 -15.02 -7.20
CA ALA A 86 -7.07 -14.81 -8.61
C ALA A 86 -7.23 -13.33 -8.96
N GLN A 87 -7.92 -12.57 -8.12
CA GLN A 87 -8.08 -11.13 -8.29
C GLN A 87 -6.74 -10.39 -8.18
N MET A 88 -5.90 -10.73 -7.20
CA MET A 88 -4.56 -10.16 -7.04
C MET A 88 -3.66 -10.44 -8.25
N LYS A 89 -3.66 -11.66 -8.78
CA LYS A 89 -2.93 -11.98 -10.01
C LYS A 89 -3.40 -11.11 -11.18
N SER A 90 -4.70 -10.92 -11.31
CA SER A 90 -5.27 -10.05 -12.35
C SER A 90 -4.79 -8.60 -12.18
N GLN A 91 -4.72 -8.08 -10.96
CA GLN A 91 -4.21 -6.72 -10.70
C GLN A 91 -2.72 -6.60 -11.00
N LEU A 92 -1.90 -7.59 -10.58
CA LEU A 92 -0.46 -7.64 -10.88
C LEU A 92 -0.19 -7.66 -12.39
N THR A 93 -0.97 -8.44 -13.15
CA THR A 93 -0.85 -8.47 -14.62
C THR A 93 -1.20 -7.11 -15.25
N VAL A 94 -2.31 -6.49 -14.83
CA VAL A 94 -2.72 -5.20 -15.39
C VAL A 94 -1.74 -4.08 -15.03
N ILE A 95 -1.24 -4.04 -13.80
CA ILE A 95 -0.26 -3.01 -13.40
C ILE A 95 1.07 -3.16 -14.16
N ALA A 96 1.50 -4.40 -14.44
CA ALA A 96 2.66 -4.67 -15.27
C ALA A 96 2.48 -4.15 -16.71
N GLU A 97 1.32 -4.37 -17.32
CA GLU A 97 1.01 -3.95 -18.69
C GLU A 97 1.06 -2.44 -18.90
N ILE A 98 0.86 -1.66 -17.85
CA ILE A 98 0.90 -0.19 -17.88
C ILE A 98 2.20 0.39 -17.32
N GLY A 99 3.24 -0.44 -17.16
CA GLY A 99 4.56 -0.01 -16.70
C GLY A 99 4.63 0.36 -15.23
N GLY A 100 3.68 -0.10 -14.42
CA GLY A 100 3.72 0.07 -12.98
C GLY A 100 4.71 -0.87 -12.29
N VAL A 101 4.90 -0.71 -10.99
CA VAL A 101 5.90 -1.44 -10.21
C VAL A 101 5.29 -2.52 -9.30
N GLY A 102 3.99 -2.42 -8.95
CA GLY A 102 3.39 -3.46 -8.11
C GLY A 102 2.00 -3.17 -7.56
N ALA A 103 1.53 -4.12 -6.76
CA ALA A 103 0.22 -4.09 -6.12
C ALA A 103 0.35 -4.32 -4.62
N GLN A 104 -0.39 -3.55 -3.80
CA GLN A 104 -0.41 -3.67 -2.35
C GLN A 104 -1.66 -4.38 -1.86
N THR A 105 -1.49 -5.27 -0.87
CA THR A 105 -2.58 -5.99 -0.19
C THR A 105 -2.24 -6.24 1.27
N PRO A 106 -3.20 -6.13 2.20
CA PRO A 106 -3.05 -6.67 3.54
C PRO A 106 -3.18 -8.20 3.54
N ALA A 107 -2.82 -8.83 4.66
CA ALA A 107 -3.07 -10.24 4.92
C ALA A 107 -4.57 -10.53 5.09
N SER A 108 -5.25 -9.70 5.87
CA SER A 108 -6.70 -9.75 6.09
C SER A 108 -7.26 -8.35 6.38
N TYR A 109 -8.58 -8.22 6.40
CA TYR A 109 -9.21 -6.96 6.77
C TYR A 109 -10.56 -7.18 7.45
N GLY A 110 -10.71 -6.63 8.66
CA GLY A 110 -11.99 -6.52 9.36
C GLY A 110 -12.63 -7.83 9.84
N MET A 111 -11.93 -8.97 9.79
CA MET A 111 -12.51 -10.28 10.15
C MET A 111 -12.77 -10.40 11.65
N PHE A 112 -11.71 -10.52 12.48
CA PHE A 112 -11.84 -10.60 13.94
C PHE A 112 -11.48 -9.31 14.66
N SER A 113 -10.68 -8.46 14.05
CA SER A 113 -10.09 -7.27 14.68
C SER A 113 -11.11 -6.29 15.26
N ARG A 114 -12.28 -6.18 14.63
CA ARG A 114 -13.36 -5.27 15.06
C ARG A 114 -14.38 -5.91 15.99
N ARG A 115 -14.16 -7.17 16.39
CA ARG A 115 -15.09 -7.89 17.26
C ARG A 115 -14.65 -7.76 18.71
N LEU A 116 -15.64 -7.66 19.61
CA LEU A 116 -15.37 -7.68 21.04
C LEU A 116 -15.04 -9.10 21.52
N PRO A 117 -14.09 -9.27 22.44
CA PRO A 117 -13.79 -10.57 23.05
C PRO A 117 -15.03 -11.16 23.75
N PRO A 118 -15.07 -12.49 23.89
CA PRO A 118 -14.09 -13.46 23.41
C PRO A 118 -14.40 -13.91 21.98
N PHE A 119 -13.44 -13.75 21.06
CA PHE A 119 -13.50 -14.37 19.74
C PHE A 119 -12.26 -15.24 19.56
N GLU A 120 -12.50 -16.51 19.26
CA GLU A 120 -11.43 -17.42 18.88
C GLU A 120 -11.40 -17.51 17.35
N PRO A 121 -10.26 -17.17 16.72
CA PRO A 121 -10.07 -17.42 15.30
C PRO A 121 -10.26 -18.91 14.99
N PRO A 122 -10.79 -19.29 13.84
CA PRO A 122 -10.94 -20.71 13.47
C PRO A 122 -9.60 -21.39 13.15
N ARG A 123 -8.52 -20.64 13.08
CA ARG A 123 -7.14 -21.13 12.87
C ARG A 123 -6.22 -20.60 13.94
N THR A 124 -5.17 -21.38 14.25
CA THR A 124 -4.05 -20.95 15.08
C THR A 124 -3.14 -19.96 14.31
N GLU A 125 -2.22 -19.30 15.02
CA GLU A 125 -1.21 -18.42 14.39
C GLU A 125 -0.32 -19.21 13.41
N GLU A 126 0.03 -20.46 13.71
CA GLU A 126 0.80 -21.33 12.83
C GLU A 126 0.03 -21.67 11.55
N GLU A 127 -1.25 -21.99 11.65
CA GLU A 127 -2.11 -22.26 10.50
C GLU A 127 -2.32 -20.99 9.65
N ASP A 128 -2.47 -19.83 10.27
CA ASP A 128 -2.54 -18.54 9.57
C ASP A 128 -1.22 -18.25 8.83
N ARG A 129 -0.08 -18.52 9.48
CA ARG A 129 1.23 -18.40 8.84
C ARG A 129 1.38 -19.30 7.61
N GLU A 130 0.97 -20.56 7.69
CA GLU A 130 1.02 -21.50 6.55
C GLU A 130 0.17 -20.99 5.38
N VAL A 131 -1.03 -20.52 5.66
CA VAL A 131 -1.94 -19.95 4.64
C VAL A 131 -1.33 -18.73 3.98
N LEU A 132 -0.74 -17.81 4.77
CA LEU A 132 -0.11 -16.61 4.23
C LEU A 132 1.13 -16.95 3.41
N LEU A 133 1.99 -17.85 3.87
CA LEU A 133 3.17 -18.29 3.11
C LEU A 133 2.78 -18.89 1.76
N ALA A 134 1.76 -19.73 1.72
CA ALA A 134 1.27 -20.32 0.46
C ALA A 134 0.76 -19.24 -0.50
N GLY A 135 -0.09 -18.34 -0.04
CA GLY A 135 -0.65 -17.25 -0.85
C GLY A 135 0.42 -16.26 -1.34
N LEU A 136 1.33 -15.84 -0.46
CA LEU A 136 2.43 -14.93 -0.80
C LEU A 136 3.42 -15.56 -1.78
N THR A 137 3.71 -16.85 -1.65
CA THR A 137 4.58 -17.56 -2.59
C THR A 137 3.92 -17.60 -3.98
N GLU A 138 2.66 -18.02 -4.06
CA GLU A 138 1.92 -18.10 -5.32
C GLU A 138 1.82 -16.74 -6.03
N LEU A 139 1.50 -15.69 -5.29
CA LEU A 139 1.44 -14.32 -5.82
C LEU A 139 2.82 -13.76 -6.16
N GLY A 140 3.82 -14.02 -5.34
CA GLY A 140 5.19 -13.60 -5.57
C GLY A 140 5.79 -14.22 -6.83
N GLU A 141 5.55 -15.51 -7.08
CA GLU A 141 5.93 -16.15 -8.33
C GLU A 141 5.21 -15.57 -9.55
N HIS A 142 3.93 -15.20 -9.40
CA HIS A 142 3.20 -14.51 -10.46
C HIS A 142 3.79 -13.11 -10.70
N ALA A 143 3.98 -12.32 -9.65
CA ALA A 143 4.58 -10.99 -9.74
C ALA A 143 5.97 -11.02 -10.40
N ARG A 144 6.81 -12.02 -10.05
CA ARG A 144 8.12 -12.23 -10.68
C ARG A 144 8.02 -12.48 -12.19
N ARG A 145 7.04 -13.29 -12.64
CA ARG A 145 6.83 -13.55 -14.08
C ARG A 145 6.38 -12.31 -14.83
N GLU A 146 5.57 -11.48 -14.20
CA GLU A 146 5.09 -10.20 -14.75
C GLU A 146 6.13 -9.07 -14.63
N GLY A 147 7.22 -9.27 -13.87
CA GLY A 147 8.25 -8.25 -13.66
C GLY A 147 7.85 -7.13 -12.71
N VAL A 148 6.91 -7.40 -11.79
CA VAL A 148 6.40 -6.45 -10.79
C VAL A 148 6.53 -7.01 -9.37
N THR A 149 6.12 -6.25 -8.37
CA THR A 149 6.23 -6.59 -6.95
C THR A 149 4.86 -6.68 -6.28
N LEU A 150 4.68 -7.69 -5.44
CA LEU A 150 3.60 -7.75 -4.46
C LEU A 150 4.06 -7.05 -3.17
N PHE A 151 3.28 -6.11 -2.68
CA PHE A 151 3.53 -5.45 -1.39
C PHE A 151 2.56 -5.98 -0.35
N LEU A 152 3.08 -6.64 0.71
CA LEU A 152 2.31 -7.03 1.89
C LEU A 152 2.27 -5.84 2.85
N GLU A 153 1.08 -5.40 3.19
CA GLU A 153 0.86 -4.30 4.11
C GLU A 153 0.49 -4.80 5.51
N PRO A 154 1.31 -4.51 6.53
CA PRO A 154 0.89 -4.64 7.92
C PRO A 154 -0.16 -3.60 8.27
N LEU A 155 -1.34 -4.02 8.70
CA LEU A 155 -2.39 -3.13 9.17
C LEU A 155 -2.42 -3.09 10.71
N ASN A 156 -3.00 -2.04 11.28
CA ASN A 156 -3.16 -1.97 12.73
C ASN A 156 -4.13 -3.05 13.24
N ARG A 157 -4.01 -3.37 14.54
CA ARG A 157 -4.78 -4.42 15.25
C ARG A 157 -6.31 -4.26 15.19
N TYR A 158 -6.80 -3.08 14.85
CA TYR A 158 -8.23 -2.83 14.71
C TYR A 158 -8.75 -3.21 13.32
N GLU A 159 -7.86 -3.45 12.36
CA GLU A 159 -8.19 -3.73 10.96
C GLU A 159 -7.71 -5.10 10.48
N ASP A 160 -6.58 -5.60 11.00
CA ASP A 160 -6.06 -6.95 10.75
C ASP A 160 -5.71 -7.66 12.06
N HIS A 161 -5.80 -8.99 12.10
CA HIS A 161 -5.38 -9.80 13.24
C HIS A 161 -4.15 -10.67 12.95
N MET A 162 -3.64 -10.68 11.72
CA MET A 162 -2.58 -11.57 11.28
C MET A 162 -1.21 -10.89 11.22
N VAL A 163 -1.14 -9.73 10.55
CA VAL A 163 0.12 -9.02 10.30
C VAL A 163 -0.04 -7.55 10.65
N ASN A 164 0.53 -7.15 11.79
CA ASN A 164 0.37 -5.79 12.30
C ASN A 164 1.67 -4.98 12.29
N ARG A 165 2.83 -5.63 12.40
CA ARG A 165 4.13 -4.96 12.47
C ARG A 165 5.07 -5.37 11.35
N LEU A 166 6.06 -4.52 11.11
CA LEU A 166 7.05 -4.75 10.07
C LEU A 166 7.87 -6.02 10.33
N ASP A 167 8.19 -6.35 11.59
CA ASP A 167 8.92 -7.57 11.92
C ASP A 167 8.16 -8.84 11.50
N GLN A 168 6.84 -8.89 11.73
CA GLN A 168 5.99 -10.00 11.32
C GLN A 168 5.94 -10.15 9.78
N ALA A 169 5.76 -9.04 9.06
CA ALA A 169 5.79 -9.06 7.60
C ALA A 169 7.16 -9.46 7.05
N ALA A 170 8.24 -8.92 7.63
CA ALA A 170 9.60 -9.25 7.23
C ALA A 170 9.93 -10.74 7.39
N ASP A 171 9.47 -11.34 8.49
CA ASP A 171 9.63 -12.79 8.72
C ASP A 171 8.90 -13.63 7.67
N LEU A 172 7.68 -13.25 7.28
CA LEU A 172 6.95 -13.90 6.20
C LEU A 172 7.65 -13.75 4.85
N ILE A 173 8.07 -12.55 4.49
CA ILE A 173 8.73 -12.25 3.22
C ILE A 173 10.07 -12.98 3.10
N ARG A 174 10.88 -12.99 4.16
CA ARG A 174 12.15 -13.73 4.19
C ARG A 174 11.92 -15.24 4.10
N ALA A 175 10.84 -15.75 4.69
CA ALA A 175 10.46 -17.16 4.57
C ALA A 175 9.99 -17.52 3.15
N VAL A 176 9.28 -16.63 2.46
CA VAL A 176 8.92 -16.77 1.04
C VAL A 176 10.16 -16.75 0.13
N GLY A 177 11.16 -15.92 0.43
CA GLY A 177 12.45 -15.90 -0.26
C GLY A 177 12.40 -15.43 -1.72
N LEU A 178 11.40 -14.61 -2.10
CA LEU A 178 11.23 -14.05 -3.44
C LEU A 178 11.42 -12.54 -3.41
N ASP A 179 12.31 -12.01 -4.23
CA ASP A 179 12.54 -10.55 -4.35
C ASP A 179 11.30 -9.77 -4.86
N SER A 180 10.36 -10.48 -5.48
CA SER A 180 9.08 -9.96 -5.96
C SER A 180 8.01 -9.82 -4.86
N VAL A 181 8.34 -10.12 -3.60
CA VAL A 181 7.46 -9.89 -2.45
C VAL A 181 8.17 -8.98 -1.47
N ARG A 182 7.57 -7.83 -1.15
CA ARG A 182 8.14 -6.81 -0.26
C ARG A 182 7.08 -6.27 0.69
N ILE A 183 7.49 -5.44 1.65
CA ILE A 183 6.57 -4.74 2.55
C ILE A 183 6.08 -3.44 1.88
N GLY A 184 4.76 -3.20 1.93
CA GLY A 184 4.19 -1.87 1.81
C GLY A 184 3.99 -1.30 3.21
N ILE A 185 4.68 -0.23 3.54
CA ILE A 185 4.51 0.45 4.83
C ILE A 185 3.44 1.53 4.75
N ASP A 186 2.70 1.72 5.83
CA ASP A 186 1.77 2.86 5.98
C ASP A 186 2.03 3.57 7.31
N SER A 187 2.21 4.88 7.24
CA SER A 187 2.56 5.70 8.41
C SER A 187 1.51 5.69 9.51
N TYR A 188 0.21 5.58 9.18
CA TYR A 188 -0.88 5.50 10.15
C TYR A 188 -0.89 4.16 10.89
N HIS A 189 -0.76 3.04 10.15
CA HIS A 189 -0.73 1.72 10.78
C HIS A 189 0.50 1.57 11.68
N MET A 190 1.66 2.02 11.20
CA MET A 190 2.89 2.02 12.00
C MET A 190 2.81 2.90 13.25
N ASN A 191 2.13 4.04 13.18
CA ASN A 191 1.94 4.91 14.37
C ASN A 191 1.16 4.23 15.50
N ILE A 192 0.31 3.24 15.17
CA ILE A 192 -0.47 2.49 16.15
C ILE A 192 0.32 1.28 16.68
N GLU A 193 1.07 0.59 15.83
CA GLU A 193 1.63 -0.72 16.12
C GLU A 193 3.12 -0.71 16.45
N GLU A 194 3.90 0.20 15.86
CA GLU A 194 5.34 0.22 16.08
C GLU A 194 5.71 1.07 17.28
N PRO A 195 6.51 0.56 18.21
CA PRO A 195 7.03 1.38 19.33
C PRO A 195 7.86 2.57 18.87
N ASP A 196 8.59 2.39 17.74
CA ASP A 196 9.39 3.40 17.05
C ASP A 196 9.32 3.13 15.54
N PRO A 197 8.42 3.83 14.81
CA PRO A 197 8.27 3.65 13.38
C PRO A 197 9.54 3.91 12.57
N ALA A 198 10.35 4.89 12.97
CA ALA A 198 11.58 5.22 12.27
C ALA A 198 12.62 4.10 12.43
N ALA A 199 12.78 3.57 13.64
CA ALA A 199 13.65 2.43 13.91
C ALA A 199 13.17 1.16 13.17
N ALA A 200 11.88 0.91 13.10
CA ALA A 200 11.31 -0.22 12.36
C ALA A 200 11.62 -0.14 10.84
N ILE A 201 11.52 1.04 10.22
CA ILE A 201 11.91 1.26 8.82
C ILE A 201 13.39 0.88 8.63
N VAL A 202 14.27 1.38 9.49
CA VAL A 202 15.71 1.12 9.36
C VAL A 202 16.03 -0.37 9.54
N ALA A 203 15.37 -1.04 10.49
CA ALA A 203 15.61 -2.46 10.80
C ALA A 203 15.18 -3.41 9.67
N HIS A 204 14.21 -3.02 8.85
CA HIS A 204 13.63 -3.84 7.79
C HIS A 204 13.81 -3.27 6.38
N ALA A 205 14.81 -2.38 6.21
CA ALA A 205 15.11 -1.70 4.95
C ALA A 205 15.26 -2.62 3.75
N ASP A 206 15.80 -3.82 3.96
CA ASP A 206 16.07 -4.84 2.95
C ASP A 206 14.81 -5.38 2.25
N VAL A 207 13.65 -5.27 2.91
CA VAL A 207 12.38 -5.83 2.41
C VAL A 207 11.29 -4.78 2.19
N ILE A 208 11.52 -3.50 2.48
CA ILE A 208 10.57 -2.42 2.17
C ILE A 208 10.58 -2.12 0.67
N GLY A 209 9.39 -2.01 0.05
CA GLY A 209 9.24 -1.73 -1.38
C GLY A 209 8.23 -0.64 -1.73
N HIS A 210 7.31 -0.32 -0.84
CA HIS A 210 6.30 0.72 -1.06
C HIS A 210 6.01 1.48 0.23
N ALA A 211 5.50 2.71 0.13
CA ALA A 211 5.16 3.54 1.28
C ALA A 211 3.88 4.34 1.04
N GLN A 212 2.95 4.22 1.98
CA GLN A 212 1.74 5.04 2.04
C GLN A 212 1.81 6.01 3.21
N VAL A 213 1.15 7.16 3.04
CA VAL A 213 1.20 8.26 4.01
C VAL A 213 -0.19 8.74 4.40
N SER A 214 -0.44 8.75 5.69
CA SER A 214 -1.51 9.51 6.35
C SER A 214 -1.08 9.88 7.76
N ASP A 215 -1.75 10.84 8.39
CA ASP A 215 -1.39 11.23 9.74
C ASP A 215 -1.93 10.24 10.79
N SER A 216 -1.54 10.41 12.05
CA SER A 216 -1.90 9.57 13.20
C SER A 216 -3.41 9.35 13.41
N ASN A 217 -4.24 10.17 12.80
CA ASN A 217 -5.70 10.13 12.86
C ASN A 217 -6.37 9.70 11.55
N ARG A 218 -5.59 9.12 10.61
CA ARG A 218 -6.01 8.72 9.25
C ARG A 218 -6.49 9.88 8.38
N PHE A 219 -6.21 11.14 8.74
CA PHE A 219 -6.38 12.31 7.88
C PHE A 219 -5.09 12.61 7.10
N GLN A 220 -5.14 13.62 6.24
CA GLN A 220 -3.97 14.02 5.43
C GLN A 220 -2.79 14.42 6.32
N PRO A 221 -1.55 14.20 5.87
CA PRO A 221 -0.32 14.63 6.56
C PRO A 221 -0.38 16.08 7.04
N GLY A 222 -0.04 16.30 8.31
CA GLY A 222 -0.12 17.59 8.98
C GLY A 222 -1.43 17.84 9.74
N ALA A 223 -2.40 16.95 9.68
CA ALA A 223 -3.66 17.05 10.42
C ALA A 223 -3.64 16.28 11.77
N GLY A 224 -2.57 15.58 12.10
CA GLY A 224 -2.38 14.83 13.32
C GLY A 224 -1.09 15.18 14.04
N HIS A 225 -0.43 14.18 14.64
CA HIS A 225 0.76 14.37 15.47
C HIS A 225 1.90 13.39 15.14
N LEU A 226 1.90 12.79 13.95
CA LEU A 226 3.00 11.90 13.52
C LEU A 226 4.32 12.69 13.45
N ASP A 227 5.42 12.08 13.92
CA ASP A 227 6.75 12.66 13.78
C ASP A 227 7.26 12.48 12.34
N TRP A 228 6.79 13.36 11.45
CA TRP A 228 7.13 13.34 10.04
C TRP A 228 8.63 13.48 9.75
N PRO A 229 9.38 14.38 10.44
CA PRO A 229 10.84 14.45 10.27
C PRO A 229 11.55 13.14 10.58
N ALA A 230 11.18 12.45 11.67
CA ALA A 230 11.76 11.16 12.02
C ALA A 230 11.41 10.08 10.99
N TRP A 231 10.13 9.97 10.60
CA TRP A 231 9.64 8.98 9.65
C TRP A 231 10.27 9.15 8.25
N LEU A 232 10.25 10.36 7.69
CA LEU A 232 10.87 10.68 6.40
C LEU A 232 12.39 10.56 6.46
N GLY A 233 13.00 10.94 7.58
CA GLY A 233 14.43 10.77 7.81
C GLY A 233 14.88 9.31 7.78
N ALA A 234 14.07 8.40 8.28
CA ALA A 234 14.32 6.96 8.20
C ALA A 234 14.30 6.47 6.75
N LEU A 235 13.31 6.88 5.93
CA LEU A 235 13.25 6.55 4.50
C LEU A 235 14.49 7.03 3.73
N HIS A 236 14.95 8.26 4.00
CA HIS A 236 16.19 8.74 3.42
C HIS A 236 17.42 7.93 3.86
N THR A 237 17.44 7.51 5.14
CA THR A 237 18.56 6.72 5.69
C THR A 237 18.71 5.39 5.00
N VAL A 238 17.58 4.75 4.65
CA VAL A 238 17.55 3.46 3.97
C VAL A 238 17.61 3.56 2.44
N GLY A 239 17.63 4.80 1.90
CA GLY A 239 17.71 5.03 0.45
C GLY A 239 16.44 4.68 -0.30
N TYR A 240 15.26 4.82 0.34
CA TYR A 240 13.99 4.61 -0.34
C TYR A 240 13.83 5.58 -1.51
N ASP A 241 13.52 5.08 -2.69
CA ASP A 241 13.42 5.83 -3.94
C ASP A 241 12.05 5.73 -4.63
N GLY A 242 11.10 5.03 -3.98
CA GLY A 242 9.71 4.90 -4.43
C GLY A 242 8.87 6.16 -4.18
N HIS A 243 7.57 6.04 -4.42
CA HIS A 243 6.61 7.10 -4.16
C HIS A 243 6.02 7.00 -2.75
N LEU A 244 5.74 8.16 -2.15
CA LEU A 244 4.91 8.28 -0.95
C LEU A 244 3.47 8.46 -1.41
N ALA A 245 2.66 7.41 -1.34
CA ALA A 245 1.27 7.44 -1.80
C ALA A 245 0.33 7.94 -0.70
N LEU A 246 -0.36 9.05 -0.97
CA LEU A 246 -1.37 9.57 -0.04
C LEU A 246 -2.57 8.63 0.01
N GLU A 247 -2.78 8.01 1.18
CA GLU A 247 -3.92 7.17 1.50
C GLU A 247 -4.55 7.61 2.82
N CYS A 248 -5.62 8.38 2.76
CA CYS A 248 -6.20 8.97 3.96
C CYS A 248 -7.70 9.27 3.80
N ARG A 249 -8.32 9.68 4.90
CA ARG A 249 -9.54 10.49 4.85
C ARG A 249 -9.13 11.96 4.74
N LEU A 250 -10.00 12.77 4.16
CA LEU A 250 -9.74 14.21 4.06
C LEU A 250 -10.58 14.96 5.11
N THR A 251 -9.98 15.95 5.75
CA THR A 251 -10.68 16.87 6.65
C THR A 251 -10.60 18.30 6.12
N GLY A 252 -11.65 19.09 6.35
CA GLY A 252 -11.79 20.41 5.76
C GLY A 252 -12.27 20.37 4.30
N ASP A 253 -11.85 21.32 3.49
CA ASP A 253 -12.11 21.31 2.05
C ASP A 253 -11.25 20.23 1.37
N PRO A 254 -11.85 19.22 0.70
CA PRO A 254 -11.09 18.09 0.16
C PRO A 254 -10.04 18.50 -0.89
N VAL A 255 -10.36 19.48 -1.73
CA VAL A 255 -9.44 19.97 -2.78
C VAL A 255 -8.22 20.63 -2.15
N GLN A 256 -8.43 21.48 -1.15
CA GLN A 256 -7.33 22.13 -0.43
C GLN A 256 -6.53 21.14 0.40
N ALA A 257 -7.18 20.17 1.02
CA ALA A 257 -6.52 19.12 1.79
C ALA A 257 -5.54 18.34 0.89
N VAL A 258 -6.00 17.84 -0.26
CA VAL A 258 -5.12 17.13 -1.22
C VAL A 258 -3.98 18.03 -1.70
N ARG A 259 -4.26 19.27 -2.10
CA ARG A 259 -3.24 20.23 -2.59
C ARG A 259 -2.17 20.59 -1.54
N SER A 260 -2.49 20.48 -0.26
CA SER A 260 -1.56 20.88 0.82
C SER A 260 -0.44 19.86 1.07
N VAL A 261 -0.66 18.58 0.75
CA VAL A 261 0.19 17.45 1.18
C VAL A 261 1.60 17.49 0.58
N PRO A 262 1.82 17.66 -0.74
CA PRO A 262 3.18 17.63 -1.28
C PRO A 262 4.07 18.72 -0.67
N ALA A 263 3.52 19.93 -0.52
CA ALA A 263 4.24 21.03 0.11
C ALA A 263 4.51 20.79 1.61
N PHE A 264 3.59 20.14 2.32
CA PHE A 264 3.78 19.75 3.71
C PHE A 264 4.91 18.71 3.84
N LEU A 265 4.86 17.60 3.09
CA LEU A 265 5.88 16.55 3.13
C LEU A 265 7.27 17.10 2.79
N LYS A 266 7.37 17.93 1.76
CA LYS A 266 8.63 18.59 1.41
C LYS A 266 9.21 19.45 2.53
N ARG A 267 8.38 20.22 3.24
CA ARG A 267 8.83 21.01 4.41
C ARG A 267 9.23 20.14 5.59
N SER A 268 8.66 18.95 5.71
CA SER A 268 8.92 17.99 6.78
C SER A 268 10.12 17.08 6.48
N GLY A 269 10.73 17.18 5.29
CA GLY A 269 11.98 16.49 4.97
C GLY A 269 11.89 15.47 3.83
N ALA A 270 10.78 15.41 3.07
CA ALA A 270 10.66 14.55 1.88
C ALA A 270 11.52 15.04 0.70
#